data_6509a7949827fd49779375ffe28159bc
#
_entry.id   6509a7949827fd49779375ffe28159bc
#
_cell.length_a   1.000
_cell.length_b   1.000
_cell.length_c   1.000
_cell.angle_alpha   90.00
_cell.angle_beta   90.00
_cell.angle_gamma   90.00
#
_symmetry.space_group_name_H-M   'P 1'
#
loop_
_entity.id
_entity.type
_entity.pdbx_description
1 polymer ?
#
loop_
_entity_poly.entity_id
_entity_poly.type
_entity_poly.pdbx_seq_one_letter_code
_entity_poly.pdbx_strand_id
1 'polypeptide(L)'
;MKIRIRHARQNEIKKLADIEAICFPSAEAASEKEIISRFLAFPENFYVAETIDGKIVGFINGCTTDTPVLKDELYHDTALHEPDGAYQTLFGLNVLPEYRRQGIAEQLLRAMMDGAKEKGKKGMILTCKEHMIHYYEKFGFKNYGVADSSHGGATWYDLQIRF
;
A
#
# COMPACT_ATOMS: atom_id res chain seq x y z
N MET A 1 22.46 -0.75 -3.71
CA MET A 1 21.98 -2.00 -3.04
C MET A 1 21.02 -2.73 -3.93
N LYS A 2 21.21 -4.02 -4.08
CA LYS A 2 20.35 -4.84 -4.92
C LYS A 2 19.15 -5.35 -4.09
N ILE A 3 17.94 -5.07 -4.59
CA ILE A 3 16.67 -5.41 -3.93
C ILE A 3 15.86 -6.31 -4.86
N ARG A 4 15.24 -7.34 -4.30
CA ARG A 4 14.29 -8.17 -5.01
C ARG A 4 12.87 -7.87 -4.52
N ILE A 5 11.95 -7.64 -5.46
CA ILE A 5 10.54 -7.46 -5.14
C ILE A 5 9.82 -8.78 -5.45
N ARG A 6 9.03 -9.27 -4.52
CA ARG A 6 8.26 -10.49 -4.67
C ARG A 6 7.01 -10.44 -3.81
N HIS A 7 6.11 -11.39 -4.00
CA HIS A 7 4.94 -11.51 -3.13
C HIS A 7 5.38 -11.94 -1.73
N ALA A 8 4.65 -11.47 -0.72
CA ALA A 8 4.87 -11.87 0.67
C ALA A 8 4.45 -13.33 0.90
N ARG A 9 5.04 -13.96 1.92
CA ARG A 9 4.70 -15.31 2.36
C ARG A 9 3.99 -15.25 3.71
N GLN A 10 3.16 -16.25 3.99
CA GLN A 10 2.37 -16.29 5.22
C GLN A 10 3.24 -16.23 6.49
N ASN A 11 4.39 -16.89 6.50
CA ASN A 11 5.28 -16.89 7.65
C ASN A 11 6.02 -15.56 7.87
N GLU A 12 5.80 -14.56 7.00
CA GLU A 12 6.43 -13.25 7.08
C GLU A 12 5.51 -12.18 7.68
N ILE A 13 4.23 -12.50 7.93
CA ILE A 13 3.23 -11.53 8.36
C ILE A 13 3.66 -10.77 9.62
N LYS A 14 4.22 -11.46 10.61
CA LYS A 14 4.68 -10.80 11.84
C LYS A 14 5.74 -9.75 11.54
N LYS A 15 6.67 -10.06 10.64
CA LYS A 15 7.71 -9.12 10.22
C LYS A 15 7.09 -7.90 9.54
N LEU A 16 6.05 -8.12 8.72
CA LEU A 16 5.36 -7.00 8.06
C LEU A 16 4.67 -6.11 9.08
N ALA A 17 4.02 -6.69 10.09
CA ALA A 17 3.39 -5.93 11.16
C ALA A 17 4.42 -5.09 11.94
N ASP A 18 5.60 -5.64 12.19
CA ASP A 18 6.68 -4.93 12.87
C ASP A 18 7.17 -3.74 12.02
N ILE A 19 7.30 -3.93 10.72
CA ILE A 19 7.70 -2.86 9.79
C ILE A 19 6.64 -1.76 9.76
N GLU A 20 5.36 -2.12 9.70
CA GLU A 20 4.26 -1.16 9.71
C GLU A 20 4.30 -0.29 10.97
N ALA A 21 4.53 -0.92 12.14
CA ALA A 21 4.60 -0.22 13.41
C ALA A 21 5.79 0.75 13.49
N ILE A 22 6.87 0.44 12.79
CA ILE A 22 8.05 1.32 12.71
C ILE A 22 7.78 2.50 11.76
N CYS A 23 7.12 2.24 10.64
CA CYS A 23 6.98 3.21 9.54
C CYS A 23 5.88 4.24 9.78
N PHE A 24 4.85 3.92 10.58
CA PHE A 24 3.70 4.80 10.78
C PHE A 24 3.45 5.13 12.24
N PRO A 25 2.90 6.33 12.53
CA PRO A 25 2.45 6.66 13.88
C PRO A 25 1.42 5.64 14.37
N SER A 26 1.39 5.39 15.68
CA SER A 26 0.50 4.38 16.27
C SER A 26 -0.98 4.60 15.92
N ALA A 27 -1.39 5.86 15.74
CA ALA A 27 -2.78 6.18 15.37
C ALA A 27 -3.12 5.82 13.92
N GLU A 28 -2.12 5.56 13.08
CA GLU A 28 -2.28 5.28 11.64
C GLU A 28 -1.88 3.86 11.26
N ALA A 29 -0.95 3.26 12.01
CA ALA A 29 -0.43 1.93 11.69
C ALA A 29 -1.51 0.86 11.80
N ALA A 30 -1.57 -0.04 10.82
CA ALA A 30 -2.41 -1.22 10.93
C ALA A 30 -1.83 -2.14 12.00
N SER A 31 -2.71 -2.76 12.80
CA SER A 31 -2.31 -3.74 13.80
C SER A 31 -1.88 -5.05 13.15
N GLU A 32 -1.17 -5.90 13.91
CA GLU A 32 -0.82 -7.24 13.43
C GLU A 32 -2.07 -8.01 13.01
N LYS A 33 -3.14 -7.91 13.80
CA LYS A 33 -4.43 -8.57 13.50
C LYS A 33 -4.99 -8.10 12.17
N GLU A 34 -4.92 -6.81 11.87
CA GLU A 34 -5.37 -6.25 10.60
C GLU A 34 -4.50 -6.73 9.44
N ILE A 35 -3.19 -6.78 9.62
CA ILE A 35 -2.27 -7.27 8.57
C ILE A 35 -2.56 -8.75 8.26
N ILE A 36 -2.78 -9.57 9.31
CA ILE A 36 -3.16 -10.98 9.13
C ILE A 36 -4.45 -11.09 8.32
N SER A 37 -5.48 -10.33 8.71
CA SER A 37 -6.77 -10.34 8.03
C SER A 37 -6.66 -9.96 6.56
N ARG A 38 -5.88 -8.92 6.27
CA ARG A 38 -5.64 -8.48 4.89
C ARG A 38 -4.91 -9.54 4.07
N PHE A 39 -3.88 -10.15 4.65
CA PHE A 39 -3.11 -11.18 3.94
C PHE A 39 -3.97 -12.39 3.59
N LEU A 40 -4.84 -12.81 4.52
CA LEU A 40 -5.76 -13.92 4.26
C LEU A 40 -6.77 -13.59 3.16
N ALA A 41 -7.21 -12.33 3.09
CA ALA A 41 -8.20 -11.89 2.11
C ALA A 41 -7.60 -11.63 0.72
N PHE A 42 -6.41 -11.04 0.64
CA PHE A 42 -5.80 -10.67 -0.66
C PHE A 42 -4.27 -10.82 -0.64
N PRO A 43 -3.77 -12.06 -0.45
CA PRO A 43 -2.32 -12.29 -0.39
C PRO A 43 -1.59 -11.87 -1.66
N GLU A 44 -2.25 -11.92 -2.81
CA GLU A 44 -1.70 -11.53 -4.10
C GLU A 44 -1.43 -10.02 -4.21
N ASN A 45 -1.97 -9.23 -3.30
CA ASN A 45 -1.78 -7.78 -3.28
C ASN A 45 -0.74 -7.33 -2.25
N PHE A 46 0.07 -8.27 -1.76
CA PHE A 46 1.19 -7.98 -0.87
C PHE A 46 2.50 -8.21 -1.61
N TYR A 47 3.32 -7.17 -1.71
CA TYR A 47 4.68 -7.26 -2.27
C TYR A 47 5.67 -6.85 -1.22
N VAL A 48 6.79 -7.56 -1.13
CA VAL A 48 7.87 -7.25 -0.21
C VAL A 48 9.14 -6.90 -0.96
N ALA A 49 9.96 -6.07 -0.35
CA ALA A 49 11.30 -5.74 -0.81
C ALA A 49 12.30 -6.49 0.08
N GLU A 50 13.13 -7.30 -0.54
CA GLU A 50 14.06 -8.19 0.12
C GLU A 50 15.50 -7.89 -0.32
N THR A 51 16.42 -7.80 0.64
CA THR A 51 17.84 -7.67 0.33
C THR A 51 18.38 -8.99 -0.21
N ILE A 52 19.58 -8.95 -0.79
CA ILE A 52 20.21 -10.16 -1.32
C ILE A 52 20.43 -11.21 -0.22
N ASP A 53 20.54 -10.79 1.05
CA ASP A 53 20.70 -11.67 2.20
C ASP A 53 19.38 -12.22 2.72
N GLY A 54 18.26 -11.90 2.08
CA GLY A 54 16.95 -12.39 2.47
C GLY A 54 16.25 -11.57 3.56
N LYS A 55 16.73 -10.37 3.88
CA LYS A 55 16.10 -9.50 4.87
C LYS A 55 14.97 -8.69 4.23
N ILE A 56 13.77 -8.71 4.81
CA ILE A 56 12.68 -7.88 4.36
C ILE A 56 12.86 -6.47 4.93
N VAL A 57 12.87 -5.47 4.05
CA VAL A 57 13.13 -4.08 4.41
C VAL A 57 11.99 -3.13 4.05
N GLY A 58 10.96 -3.63 3.41
CA GLY A 58 9.77 -2.85 3.06
C GLY A 58 8.69 -3.72 2.48
N PHE A 59 7.46 -3.16 2.41
CA PHE A 59 6.35 -3.85 1.77
C PHE A 59 5.26 -2.86 1.38
N ILE A 60 4.37 -3.30 0.49
CA ILE A 60 3.21 -2.55 0.03
C ILE A 60 2.01 -3.49 0.02
N ASN A 61 0.83 -2.95 0.35
CA ASN A 61 -0.41 -3.74 0.32
C ASN A 61 -1.62 -2.85 0.05
N GLY A 62 -2.71 -3.49 -0.36
CA GLY A 62 -4.00 -2.84 -0.57
C GLY A 62 -5.02 -3.81 -1.13
N CYS A 63 -6.31 -3.54 -0.90
CA CYS A 63 -7.41 -4.32 -1.46
C CYS A 63 -7.73 -3.88 -2.89
N THR A 64 -8.72 -4.51 -3.50
CA THR A 64 -9.33 -4.01 -4.74
C THR A 64 -10.79 -3.65 -4.48
N THR A 65 -11.30 -2.68 -5.23
CA THR A 65 -12.64 -2.14 -5.06
C THR A 65 -13.17 -1.58 -6.38
N ASP A 66 -14.49 -1.52 -6.52
CA ASP A 66 -15.12 -0.89 -7.67
C ASP A 66 -15.27 0.63 -7.50
N THR A 67 -15.11 1.13 -6.30
CA THR A 67 -15.26 2.55 -6.01
C THR A 67 -13.97 3.29 -6.36
N PRO A 68 -14.02 4.42 -7.09
CA PRO A 68 -12.81 5.16 -7.46
C PRO A 68 -12.24 6.03 -6.32
N VAL A 69 -12.74 5.84 -5.11
CA VAL A 69 -12.31 6.57 -3.92
C VAL A 69 -12.01 5.58 -2.80
N LEU A 70 -10.89 5.78 -2.10
CA LEU A 70 -10.49 4.92 -0.99
C LEU A 70 -11.19 5.38 0.29
N LYS A 71 -12.20 4.61 0.72
CA LYS A 71 -12.96 4.89 1.94
C LYS A 71 -12.28 4.27 3.16
N ASP A 72 -12.40 4.92 4.32
CA ASP A 72 -11.78 4.45 5.57
C ASP A 72 -12.18 3.03 5.94
N GLU A 73 -13.42 2.61 5.68
CA GLU A 73 -13.90 1.27 6.00
C GLU A 73 -13.05 0.18 5.33
N LEU A 74 -12.49 0.46 4.16
CA LEU A 74 -11.69 -0.53 3.44
C LEU A 74 -10.42 -0.93 4.21
N TYR A 75 -9.87 -0.02 5.00
CA TYR A 75 -8.68 -0.31 5.81
C TYR A 75 -8.96 -1.33 6.92
N HIS A 76 -10.19 -1.39 7.42
CA HIS A 76 -10.52 -2.11 8.64
C HIS A 76 -11.44 -3.31 8.43
N ASP A 77 -12.03 -3.45 7.24
CA ASP A 77 -12.99 -4.53 6.94
C ASP A 77 -12.60 -5.24 5.65
N THR A 78 -11.91 -6.36 5.80
CA THR A 78 -11.45 -7.15 4.65
C THR A 78 -12.59 -7.82 3.89
N ALA A 79 -13.80 -7.90 4.47
CA ALA A 79 -14.97 -8.41 3.77
C ALA A 79 -15.39 -7.47 2.63
N LEU A 80 -14.95 -6.22 2.65
CA LEU A 80 -15.22 -5.25 1.60
C LEU A 80 -14.30 -5.39 0.39
N HIS A 81 -13.28 -6.24 0.48
CA HIS A 81 -12.39 -6.52 -0.65
C HIS A 81 -13.19 -7.15 -1.80
N GLU A 82 -13.06 -6.58 -3.00
CA GLU A 82 -13.71 -7.04 -4.20
C GLU A 82 -12.64 -7.54 -5.18
N PRO A 83 -12.39 -8.86 -5.26
CA PRO A 83 -11.32 -9.40 -6.14
C PRO A 83 -11.41 -8.92 -7.58
N ASP A 84 -12.63 -8.77 -8.11
CA ASP A 84 -12.88 -8.31 -9.47
C ASP A 84 -13.09 -6.79 -9.54
N GLY A 85 -12.85 -6.08 -8.45
CA GLY A 85 -13.00 -4.63 -8.40
C GLY A 85 -12.09 -3.92 -9.40
N ALA A 86 -12.56 -2.78 -9.92
CA ALA A 86 -11.89 -2.06 -11.00
C ALA A 86 -10.61 -1.34 -10.58
N TYR A 87 -10.45 -1.06 -9.29
CA TYR A 87 -9.34 -0.25 -8.79
C TYR A 87 -8.52 -0.98 -7.73
N GLN A 88 -7.20 -0.90 -7.86
CA GLN A 88 -6.27 -1.33 -6.83
C GLN A 88 -6.10 -0.19 -5.82
N THR A 89 -6.32 -0.47 -4.53
CA THR A 89 -6.01 0.53 -3.50
C THR A 89 -4.57 0.38 -3.03
N LEU A 90 -4.02 1.43 -2.45
CA LEU A 90 -2.77 1.39 -1.71
C LEU A 90 -3.07 1.74 -0.26
N PHE A 91 -2.94 0.76 0.65
CA PHE A 91 -3.15 0.98 2.08
C PHE A 91 -1.88 1.48 2.75
N GLY A 92 -0.74 0.89 2.44
CA GLY A 92 0.52 1.27 3.04
C GLY A 92 1.69 0.97 2.14
N LEU A 93 2.62 1.90 2.09
CA LEU A 93 3.89 1.77 1.40
C LEU A 93 4.98 1.99 2.44
N ASN A 94 5.68 0.92 2.78
CA ASN A 94 6.57 0.86 3.93
C ASN A 94 8.02 0.58 3.51
N VAL A 95 8.96 1.41 3.98
CA VAL A 95 10.38 1.13 3.86
C VAL A 95 11.03 1.48 5.19
N LEU A 96 11.78 0.54 5.76
CA LEU A 96 12.49 0.78 7.01
C LEU A 96 13.39 2.02 6.89
N PRO A 97 13.49 2.86 7.94
CA PRO A 97 14.22 4.12 7.86
C PRO A 97 15.64 4.00 7.32
N GLU A 98 16.39 2.94 7.70
CA GLU A 98 17.77 2.74 7.29
C GLU A 98 17.91 2.47 5.79
N TYR A 99 16.82 2.08 5.13
CA TYR A 99 16.84 1.70 3.71
C TYR A 99 16.15 2.74 2.81
N ARG A 100 15.74 3.87 3.36
CA ARG A 100 15.08 4.94 2.61
C ARG A 100 16.05 5.67 1.69
N ARG A 101 15.49 6.39 0.69
CA ARG A 101 16.23 7.17 -0.30
C ARG A 101 17.13 6.31 -1.20
N GLN A 102 16.72 5.07 -1.44
CA GLN A 102 17.45 4.14 -2.31
C GLN A 102 16.56 3.59 -3.44
N GLY A 103 15.37 4.19 -3.64
CA GLY A 103 14.47 3.78 -4.71
C GLY A 103 13.63 2.53 -4.40
N ILE A 104 13.61 2.07 -3.15
CA ILE A 104 12.87 0.84 -2.79
C ILE A 104 11.37 1.07 -2.83
N ALA A 105 10.89 2.20 -2.31
CA ALA A 105 9.47 2.55 -2.35
C ALA A 105 8.96 2.60 -3.80
N GLU A 106 9.74 3.18 -4.69
CA GLU A 106 9.39 3.23 -6.12
C GLU A 106 9.27 1.83 -6.71
N GLN A 107 10.20 0.93 -6.39
CA GLN A 107 10.18 -0.45 -6.89
C GLN A 107 8.92 -1.18 -6.40
N LEU A 108 8.55 -1.00 -5.13
CA LEU A 108 7.34 -1.58 -4.55
C LEU A 108 6.09 -1.03 -5.23
N LEU A 109 6.02 0.28 -5.40
CA LEU A 109 4.87 0.93 -6.04
C LEU A 109 4.71 0.44 -7.49
N ARG A 110 5.81 0.38 -8.25
CA ARG A 110 5.76 -0.10 -9.64
C ARG A 110 5.34 -1.55 -9.73
N ALA A 111 5.78 -2.40 -8.79
CA ALA A 111 5.38 -3.81 -8.77
C ALA A 111 3.86 -3.94 -8.58
N MET A 112 3.28 -3.17 -7.66
CA MET A 112 1.84 -3.17 -7.45
C MET A 112 1.08 -2.62 -8.66
N MET A 113 1.57 -1.55 -9.27
CA MET A 113 0.97 -0.98 -10.48
C MET A 113 0.99 -1.99 -11.63
N ASP A 114 2.12 -2.66 -11.85
CA ASP A 114 2.25 -3.67 -12.90
C ASP A 114 1.31 -4.85 -12.65
N GLY A 115 1.23 -5.32 -11.41
CA GLY A 115 0.32 -6.39 -11.03
C GLY A 115 -1.14 -6.01 -11.26
N ALA A 116 -1.51 -4.77 -10.95
CA ALA A 116 -2.86 -4.27 -11.19
C ALA A 116 -3.19 -4.22 -12.68
N LYS A 117 -2.24 -3.73 -13.50
CA LYS A 117 -2.42 -3.70 -14.96
C LYS A 117 -2.60 -5.11 -15.54
N GLU A 118 -1.80 -6.07 -15.08
CA GLU A 118 -1.90 -7.46 -15.52
C GLU A 118 -3.26 -8.07 -15.22
N LYS A 119 -3.88 -7.66 -14.10
CA LYS A 119 -5.22 -8.12 -13.72
C LYS A 119 -6.34 -7.35 -14.42
N GLY A 120 -6.01 -6.41 -15.29
CA GLY A 120 -6.98 -5.62 -16.04
C GLY A 120 -7.65 -4.52 -15.20
N LYS A 121 -7.06 -4.09 -14.10
CA LYS A 121 -7.60 -3.00 -13.30
C LYS A 121 -7.56 -1.69 -14.08
N LYS A 122 -8.52 -0.80 -13.80
CA LYS A 122 -8.63 0.49 -14.50
C LYS A 122 -7.70 1.55 -13.94
N GLY A 123 -7.20 1.36 -12.73
CA GLY A 123 -6.32 2.31 -12.10
C GLY A 123 -5.98 1.94 -10.67
N MET A 124 -5.24 2.84 -10.01
CA MET A 124 -4.93 2.76 -8.60
C MET A 124 -5.45 3.99 -7.87
N ILE A 125 -5.86 3.80 -6.63
CA ILE A 125 -6.34 4.88 -5.76
C ILE A 125 -5.62 4.81 -4.42
N LEU A 126 -5.39 5.97 -3.83
CA LEU A 126 -4.78 6.08 -2.51
C LEU A 126 -5.21 7.36 -1.82
N THR A 127 -4.99 7.41 -0.51
CA THR A 127 -5.02 8.68 0.22
C THR A 127 -3.64 8.93 0.80
N CYS A 128 -3.21 10.18 0.82
CA CYS A 128 -1.94 10.55 1.40
C CYS A 128 -2.02 11.92 2.08
N LYS A 129 -1.03 12.20 2.93
CA LYS A 129 -0.87 13.51 3.53
C LYS A 129 -0.31 14.49 2.50
N GLU A 130 -0.50 15.80 2.73
CA GLU A 130 -0.11 16.85 1.79
C GLU A 130 1.35 16.73 1.33
N HIS A 131 2.26 16.44 2.24
CA HIS A 131 3.70 16.38 1.91
C HIS A 131 4.06 15.22 0.98
N MET A 132 3.17 14.26 0.76
CA MET A 132 3.40 13.12 -0.13
C MET A 132 2.76 13.29 -1.50
N ILE A 133 1.91 14.30 -1.70
CA ILE A 133 1.20 14.51 -2.97
C ILE A 133 2.18 14.57 -4.14
N HIS A 134 3.21 15.40 -4.01
CA HIS A 134 4.19 15.60 -5.07
C HIS A 134 4.94 14.31 -5.42
N TYR A 135 5.23 13.49 -4.42
CA TYR A 135 5.88 12.20 -4.63
C TYR A 135 5.04 11.31 -5.56
N TYR A 136 3.75 11.17 -5.26
CA TYR A 136 2.87 10.33 -6.08
C TYR A 136 2.56 10.94 -7.44
N GLU A 137 2.51 12.27 -7.53
CA GLU A 137 2.29 12.94 -8.82
C GLU A 137 3.38 12.60 -9.83
N LYS A 138 4.60 12.33 -9.38
CA LYS A 138 5.69 11.91 -10.27
C LYS A 138 5.41 10.60 -11.01
N PHE A 139 4.52 9.76 -10.46
CA PHE A 139 4.14 8.50 -11.08
C PHE A 139 2.88 8.62 -11.93
N GLY A 140 2.30 9.81 -12.01
CA GLY A 140 1.11 10.06 -12.81
C GLY A 140 -0.18 10.15 -12.02
N PHE A 141 -0.13 10.06 -10.70
CA PHE A 141 -1.33 10.25 -9.86
C PHE A 141 -1.80 11.69 -9.93
N LYS A 142 -3.12 11.86 -9.96
CA LYS A 142 -3.77 13.17 -9.90
C LYS A 142 -4.38 13.37 -8.52
N ASN A 143 -4.28 14.59 -8.02
CA ASN A 143 -4.87 14.99 -6.75
C ASN A 143 -6.32 15.43 -6.98
N TYR A 144 -7.27 14.77 -6.34
CA TYR A 144 -8.70 15.09 -6.41
C TYR A 144 -9.21 15.88 -5.20
N GLY A 145 -8.28 16.32 -4.35
CA GLY A 145 -8.62 17.19 -3.22
C GLY A 145 -8.70 16.45 -1.89
N VAL A 146 -9.16 17.16 -0.87
CA VAL A 146 -9.27 16.63 0.48
C VAL A 146 -10.22 15.44 0.52
N ALA A 147 -9.75 14.32 1.07
CA ALA A 147 -10.52 13.10 1.20
C ALA A 147 -11.50 13.19 2.37
N ASP A 148 -12.60 12.44 2.27
CA ASP A 148 -13.52 12.23 3.38
C ASP A 148 -12.93 11.16 4.30
N SER A 149 -11.84 11.50 4.97
CA SER A 149 -11.10 10.60 5.85
C SER A 149 -10.62 11.37 7.07
N SER A 150 -10.76 10.75 8.24
CA SER A 150 -10.25 11.29 9.50
C SER A 150 -9.23 10.34 10.14
N HIS A 151 -8.70 9.40 9.38
CA HIS A 151 -7.78 8.37 9.85
C HIS A 151 -6.60 9.00 10.61
N GLY A 152 -6.41 8.58 11.88
CA GLY A 152 -5.35 9.12 12.73
C GLY A 152 -5.49 10.60 13.06
N GLY A 153 -6.64 11.24 12.79
CA GLY A 153 -6.87 12.67 13.02
C GLY A 153 -6.15 13.59 12.04
N ALA A 154 -5.56 13.05 10.99
CA ALA A 154 -4.83 13.82 9.98
C ALA A 154 -5.74 14.23 8.81
N THR A 155 -5.27 15.20 8.00
CA THR A 155 -5.91 15.56 6.75
C THR A 155 -5.32 14.72 5.63
N TRP A 156 -6.18 14.07 4.87
CA TRP A 156 -5.81 13.18 3.77
C TRP A 156 -6.32 13.72 2.44
N TYR A 157 -5.62 13.37 1.37
CA TYR A 157 -5.96 13.79 0.01
C TYR A 157 -6.18 12.56 -0.86
N ASP A 158 -7.23 12.59 -1.69
CA ASP A 158 -7.55 11.52 -2.64
C ASP A 158 -6.67 11.66 -3.88
N LEU A 159 -5.89 10.63 -4.19
CA LEU A 159 -5.09 10.56 -5.39
C LEU A 159 -5.49 9.34 -6.21
N GLN A 160 -5.47 9.49 -7.53
CA GLN A 160 -5.86 8.44 -8.45
C GLN A 160 -5.00 8.49 -9.71
N ILE A 161 -4.62 7.31 -10.21
CA ILE A 161 -4.05 7.17 -11.53
C ILE A 161 -4.95 6.23 -12.34
N ARG A 162 -5.18 6.54 -13.60
CA ARG A 162 -5.88 5.67 -14.53
C ARG A 162 -4.88 5.04 -15.50
N PHE A 163 -5.07 3.77 -15.71
CA PHE A 163 -4.19 3.01 -16.60
C PHE A 163 -4.63 3.11 -18.06
#